data_056e72d393ff3ffca5f39a2fd57ba3c7
#
_entry.id   056e72d393ff3ffca5f39a2fd57ba3c7
#
_cell.length_a   1.000
_cell.length_b   1.000
_cell.length_c   1.000
_cell.angle_alpha   90.00
_cell.angle_beta   90.00
_cell.angle_gamma   90.00
#
_symmetry.space_group_name_H-M   'P 1'
#
loop_
_entity.id
_entity.type
_entity.pdbx_description
1 polymer ?
#
loop_
_entity_poly.entity_id
_entity_poly.type
_entity_poly.pdbx_seq_one_letter_code
_entity_poly.pdbx_strand_id
1 'polypeptide(L)'
;MHVPNFGGVIFRRTTTQIKNEGGLWDTSMKIYPFIGGQPKETFLEWEFKHSKLKFSHLEYEKNILDWQGAQIPFIGFDELTHFTRKMFFYLLSRNRSVCGIKPYVRATCNPDPESWVAEFVSWWIDPETGFPIPERDGVVRYLIVDGDKDIWGSSYEEVIEKSWYLLQPLVEKSGIDPKDFVKTVAFISGDIYQNKELLKVNPGYLANLLSQDKATKSALLDGNWKVVITENDVYDYARFAGMFENSFSRKTGQKYITADIALKGSNKFVILVWDGYEAIDIEILDKSDGGQVIDALKQMAAKHGVQNVDICFDNDGVGGFVDGFIVGANPFNNGGQVMEVRDPASGKLIKENYFNLKTQCYYRSGNNVAKGEVIISEYVANKMYDDRMTVRQRFMHERKAIKRDKTDSDGKLRVISKEEMKVVLNGDSPDLMDAFMMREYFELRVKFEIIV
;
A
#
# COMPACT_ATOMS: atom_id res chain seq x y z
N MET A 1 -10.25 -21.72 27.93
CA MET A 1 -8.85 -22.08 28.30
C MET A 1 -8.79 -23.46 29.02
N HIS A 2 -9.72 -24.35 28.66
CA HIS A 2 -9.82 -25.68 29.27
C HIS A 2 -9.24 -26.80 28.40
N VAL A 3 -8.76 -26.44 27.19
CA VAL A 3 -8.20 -27.41 26.24
C VAL A 3 -6.73 -27.61 26.49
N PRO A 4 -6.27 -28.82 26.84
CA PRO A 4 -4.86 -29.11 27.02
C PRO A 4 -4.03 -28.82 25.78
N ASN A 5 -2.85 -28.25 25.97
CA ASN A 5 -1.89 -27.88 24.92
C ASN A 5 -2.43 -26.88 23.86
N PHE A 6 -3.54 -26.19 24.14
CA PHE A 6 -3.97 -25.10 23.28
C PHE A 6 -3.00 -23.92 23.39
N GLY A 7 -2.55 -23.43 22.24
CA GLY A 7 -1.70 -22.24 22.13
C GLY A 7 -2.29 -21.23 21.16
N GLY A 8 -2.32 -19.97 21.56
CA GLY A 8 -2.75 -18.88 20.69
C GLY A 8 -1.66 -17.82 20.56
N VAL A 9 -1.63 -17.14 19.42
CA VAL A 9 -0.79 -15.96 19.21
C VAL A 9 -1.64 -14.86 18.61
N ILE A 10 -1.59 -13.67 19.23
CA ILE A 10 -2.23 -12.47 18.69
C ILE A 10 -1.14 -11.53 18.22
N PHE A 11 -1.21 -11.13 16.97
CA PHE A 11 -0.24 -10.26 16.32
C PHE A 11 -0.75 -8.82 16.25
N ARG A 12 0.16 -7.88 16.52
CA ARG A 12 0.05 -6.46 16.23
C ARG A 12 1.24 -6.03 15.36
N ARG A 13 1.18 -4.89 14.71
CA ARG A 13 2.26 -4.47 13.81
C ARG A 13 3.59 -4.24 14.54
N THR A 14 3.58 -3.58 15.71
CA THR A 14 4.79 -3.28 16.50
C THR A 14 4.62 -3.66 17.97
N THR A 15 5.76 -3.91 18.66
CA THR A 15 5.77 -4.16 20.09
C THR A 15 5.25 -2.97 20.90
N THR A 16 5.55 -1.75 20.47
CA THR A 16 5.06 -0.53 21.11
C THR A 16 3.53 -0.51 21.12
N GLN A 17 2.87 -0.84 20.00
CA GLN A 17 1.41 -0.91 19.95
C GLN A 17 0.80 -1.99 20.85
N ILE A 18 1.54 -3.06 21.16
CA ILE A 18 1.10 -4.08 22.11
C ILE A 18 1.13 -3.55 23.53
N LYS A 19 2.20 -2.78 23.88
CA LYS A 19 2.53 -2.37 25.26
C LYS A 19 1.99 -1.01 25.68
N ASN A 20 1.55 -0.17 24.71
CA ASN A 20 1.00 1.15 25.03
C ASN A 20 -0.15 1.05 26.04
N GLU A 21 -0.37 2.12 26.79
CA GLU A 21 -1.53 2.25 27.68
C GLU A 21 -2.84 2.02 26.89
N GLY A 22 -3.69 1.14 27.40
CA GLY A 22 -4.89 0.67 26.70
C GLY A 22 -4.62 -0.33 25.56
N GLY A 23 -3.36 -0.68 25.27
CA GLY A 23 -2.99 -1.69 24.29
C GLY A 23 -3.32 -3.12 24.73
N LEU A 24 -2.99 -4.10 23.86
CA LEU A 24 -3.36 -5.50 24.10
C LEU A 24 -2.82 -6.04 25.43
N TRP A 25 -1.55 -5.72 25.77
CA TRP A 25 -0.93 -6.20 27.00
C TRP A 25 -1.58 -5.55 28.22
N ASP A 26 -1.69 -4.22 28.24
CA ASP A 26 -2.30 -3.48 29.36
C ASP A 26 -3.76 -3.93 29.61
N THR A 27 -4.55 -4.07 28.54
CA THR A 27 -5.93 -4.56 28.64
C THR A 27 -5.99 -6.00 29.15
N SER A 28 -5.08 -6.86 28.70
CA SER A 28 -5.03 -8.25 29.16
C SER A 28 -4.70 -8.38 30.64
N MET A 29 -3.88 -7.49 31.20
CA MET A 29 -3.56 -7.43 32.64
C MET A 29 -4.79 -7.14 33.50
N LYS A 30 -5.79 -6.47 32.94
CA LYS A 30 -7.07 -6.16 33.60
C LYS A 30 -8.09 -7.29 33.51
N ILE A 31 -7.89 -8.27 32.62
CA ILE A 31 -8.90 -9.31 32.31
C ILE A 31 -8.42 -10.71 32.68
N TYR A 32 -7.22 -11.10 32.27
CA TYR A 32 -6.78 -12.49 32.32
C TYR A 32 -6.47 -13.05 33.71
N PRO A 33 -6.07 -12.24 34.70
CA PRO A 33 -5.96 -12.72 36.08
C PRO A 33 -7.25 -13.29 36.66
N PHE A 34 -8.42 -12.69 36.27
CA PHE A 34 -9.75 -13.17 36.74
C PHE A 34 -10.15 -14.54 36.18
N ILE A 35 -9.47 -15.00 35.15
CA ILE A 35 -9.69 -16.33 34.56
C ILE A 35 -8.49 -17.28 34.79
N GLY A 36 -7.65 -16.97 35.77
CA GLY A 36 -6.52 -17.79 36.20
C GLY A 36 -5.27 -17.67 35.32
N GLY A 37 -5.15 -16.59 34.55
CA GLY A 37 -3.95 -16.30 33.76
C GLY A 37 -2.79 -15.84 34.64
N GLN A 38 -1.59 -16.33 34.34
CA GLN A 38 -0.32 -15.92 34.93
C GLN A 38 0.52 -15.19 33.89
N PRO A 39 0.87 -13.91 34.07
CA PRO A 39 1.60 -13.15 33.10
C PRO A 39 3.10 -13.50 33.08
N LYS A 40 3.66 -13.62 31.86
CA LYS A 40 5.11 -13.65 31.62
C LYS A 40 5.48 -12.39 30.82
N GLU A 41 5.67 -11.28 31.48
CA GLU A 41 5.83 -9.95 30.87
C GLU A 41 6.97 -9.87 29.87
N THR A 42 8.13 -10.49 30.16
CA THR A 42 9.29 -10.49 29.24
C THR A 42 8.95 -11.10 27.88
N PHE A 43 8.07 -12.11 27.86
CA PHE A 43 7.68 -12.83 26.64
C PHE A 43 6.35 -12.37 26.06
N LEU A 44 5.65 -11.45 26.76
CA LEU A 44 4.28 -11.03 26.44
C LEU A 44 3.34 -12.25 26.29
N GLU A 45 3.49 -13.20 27.20
CA GLU A 45 2.76 -14.46 27.20
C GLU A 45 1.95 -14.63 28.48
N TRP A 46 0.76 -15.17 28.34
CA TRP A 46 -0.10 -15.61 29.44
C TRP A 46 -0.11 -17.13 29.51
N GLU A 47 0.18 -17.67 30.68
CA GLU A 47 -0.01 -19.08 30.98
C GLU A 47 -1.31 -19.27 31.74
N PHE A 48 -2.07 -20.29 31.33
CA PHE A 48 -3.26 -20.79 32.00
C PHE A 48 -3.05 -22.27 32.34
N LYS A 49 -3.89 -22.83 33.16
CA LYS A 49 -3.75 -24.23 33.66
C LYS A 49 -3.45 -25.25 32.54
N HIS A 50 -4.00 -25.07 31.34
CA HIS A 50 -3.87 -26.03 30.24
C HIS A 50 -3.50 -25.42 28.90
N SER A 51 -3.36 -24.11 28.84
CA SER A 51 -3.20 -23.38 27.58
C SER A 51 -2.31 -22.15 27.77
N LYS A 52 -1.89 -21.56 26.67
CA LYS A 52 -1.15 -20.30 26.66
C LYS A 52 -1.62 -19.38 25.55
N LEU A 53 -1.43 -18.09 25.78
CA LEU A 53 -1.69 -17.03 24.81
C LEU A 53 -0.52 -16.07 24.79
N LYS A 54 0.04 -15.82 23.62
CA LYS A 54 1.15 -14.92 23.40
C LYS A 54 0.71 -13.72 22.59
N PHE A 55 1.19 -12.52 22.94
CA PHE A 55 1.17 -11.37 22.04
C PHE A 55 2.51 -11.24 21.34
N SER A 56 2.49 -10.99 20.04
CA SER A 56 3.69 -10.86 19.23
C SER A 56 3.52 -9.79 18.16
N HIS A 57 4.61 -9.44 17.50
CA HIS A 57 4.59 -8.43 16.44
C HIS A 57 5.22 -8.96 15.14
N LEU A 58 4.83 -8.31 14.03
CA LEU A 58 5.40 -8.50 12.71
C LEU A 58 5.63 -7.12 12.10
N GLU A 59 6.71 -6.47 12.50
CA GLU A 59 7.03 -5.14 12.01
C GLU A 59 7.47 -5.15 10.54
N TYR A 60 8.25 -6.16 10.16
CA TYR A 60 8.79 -6.32 8.82
C TYR A 60 8.36 -7.67 8.22
N GLU A 61 8.28 -7.76 6.90
CA GLU A 61 7.93 -9.04 6.24
C GLU A 61 8.89 -10.18 6.59
N LYS A 62 10.17 -9.89 6.75
CA LYS A 62 11.16 -10.89 7.16
C LYS A 62 10.85 -11.55 8.51
N ASN A 63 10.12 -10.88 9.39
CA ASN A 63 9.74 -11.44 10.69
C ASN A 63 8.81 -12.67 10.59
N ILE A 64 8.19 -12.91 9.44
CA ILE A 64 7.43 -14.14 9.21
C ILE A 64 8.31 -15.38 9.35
N LEU A 65 9.60 -15.28 9.02
CA LEU A 65 10.55 -16.41 9.10
C LEU A 65 10.83 -16.84 10.55
N ASP A 66 10.67 -15.96 11.53
CA ASP A 66 10.79 -16.28 12.94
C ASP A 66 9.74 -17.32 13.40
N TRP A 67 8.68 -17.48 12.60
CA TRP A 67 7.59 -18.45 12.81
C TRP A 67 7.75 -19.73 11.99
N GLN A 68 8.87 -19.91 11.32
CA GLN A 68 9.13 -21.15 10.58
C GLN A 68 9.13 -22.35 11.54
N GLY A 69 8.37 -23.40 11.18
CA GLY A 69 8.20 -24.58 12.03
C GLY A 69 7.15 -24.46 13.13
N ALA A 70 6.61 -23.28 13.41
CA ALA A 70 5.59 -23.08 14.45
C ALA A 70 4.28 -23.85 14.12
N GLN A 71 3.58 -24.25 15.19
CA GLN A 71 2.24 -24.82 15.15
C GLN A 71 1.34 -23.98 16.05
N ILE A 72 0.42 -23.26 15.48
CA ILE A 72 -0.39 -22.26 16.19
C ILE A 72 -1.87 -22.57 15.96
N PRO A 73 -2.55 -23.18 16.94
CA PRO A 73 -3.98 -23.50 16.84
C PRO A 73 -4.86 -22.27 16.63
N PHE A 74 -4.54 -21.17 17.29
CA PHE A 74 -5.26 -19.91 17.15
C PHE A 74 -4.32 -18.78 16.75
N ILE A 75 -4.60 -18.11 15.65
CA ILE A 75 -3.91 -16.89 15.24
C ILE A 75 -4.90 -15.73 15.28
N GLY A 76 -4.54 -14.69 16.05
CA GLY A 76 -5.23 -13.41 16.07
C GLY A 76 -4.44 -12.36 15.29
N PHE A 77 -5.10 -11.53 14.50
CA PHE A 77 -4.54 -10.29 13.94
C PHE A 77 -5.33 -9.12 14.49
N ASP A 78 -4.68 -8.23 15.18
CA ASP A 78 -5.28 -6.98 15.61
C ASP A 78 -4.83 -5.88 14.65
N GLU A 79 -5.80 -5.20 14.01
CA GLU A 79 -5.62 -4.28 12.88
C GLU A 79 -5.02 -4.98 11.64
N LEU A 80 -5.76 -5.91 11.04
CA LEU A 80 -5.30 -6.70 9.89
C LEU A 80 -4.84 -5.86 8.70
N THR A 81 -5.46 -4.70 8.49
CA THR A 81 -5.09 -3.75 7.43
C THR A 81 -3.65 -3.23 7.55
N HIS A 82 -3.04 -3.34 8.73
CA HIS A 82 -1.63 -2.98 8.92
C HIS A 82 -0.63 -4.05 8.46
N PHE A 83 -1.08 -5.25 8.14
CA PHE A 83 -0.23 -6.36 7.70
C PHE A 83 -0.29 -6.50 6.18
N THR A 84 0.82 -6.98 5.60
CA THR A 84 0.81 -7.31 4.18
C THR A 84 0.07 -8.63 3.94
N ARG A 85 -0.48 -8.81 2.72
CA ARG A 85 -1.09 -10.07 2.29
C ARG A 85 -0.15 -11.26 2.51
N LYS A 86 1.13 -11.10 2.20
CA LYS A 86 2.17 -12.12 2.39
C LYS A 86 2.34 -12.52 3.85
N MET A 87 2.33 -11.56 4.79
CA MET A 87 2.39 -11.87 6.23
C MET A 87 1.21 -12.73 6.66
N PHE A 88 0.01 -12.36 6.25
CA PHE A 88 -1.20 -13.09 6.60
C PHE A 88 -1.18 -14.52 6.07
N PHE A 89 -0.99 -14.71 4.76
CA PHE A 89 -1.04 -16.04 4.13
C PHE A 89 0.14 -16.93 4.54
N TYR A 90 1.33 -16.37 4.82
CA TYR A 90 2.44 -17.14 5.37
C TYR A 90 2.08 -17.73 6.74
N LEU A 91 1.51 -16.91 7.64
CA LEU A 91 1.12 -17.37 8.96
C LEU A 91 -0.05 -18.36 8.91
N LEU A 92 -0.94 -18.27 7.92
CA LEU A 92 -1.94 -19.32 7.70
C LEU A 92 -1.31 -20.71 7.49
N SER A 93 -0.12 -20.78 6.89
CA SER A 93 0.60 -22.05 6.75
C SER A 93 1.14 -22.59 8.09
N ARG A 94 1.17 -21.76 9.14
CA ARG A 94 1.54 -22.11 10.53
C ARG A 94 0.31 -22.41 11.40
N ASN A 95 -0.88 -22.12 10.90
CA ASN A 95 -2.14 -22.38 11.61
C ASN A 95 -2.46 -23.88 11.61
N ARG A 96 -1.84 -24.59 12.54
CA ARG A 96 -1.91 -26.05 12.72
C ARG A 96 -2.17 -26.38 14.17
N SER A 97 -2.89 -27.47 14.43
CA SER A 97 -3.27 -27.90 15.78
C SER A 97 -2.99 -29.38 16.00
N VAL A 98 -2.49 -29.71 17.18
CA VAL A 98 -2.36 -31.06 17.71
C VAL A 98 -3.17 -31.24 19.00
N CYS A 99 -3.94 -30.24 19.39
CA CYS A 99 -4.71 -30.24 20.65
C CYS A 99 -6.19 -30.64 20.47
N GLY A 100 -6.57 -31.17 19.30
CA GLY A 100 -7.95 -31.57 19.00
C GLY A 100 -8.90 -30.45 18.60
N ILE A 101 -8.44 -29.19 18.61
CA ILE A 101 -9.21 -28.04 18.11
C ILE A 101 -8.85 -27.81 16.66
N LYS A 102 -9.87 -27.67 15.78
CA LYS A 102 -9.63 -27.23 14.40
C LYS A 102 -8.95 -25.87 14.41
N PRO A 103 -7.81 -25.71 13.72
CA PRO A 103 -7.10 -24.41 13.71
C PRO A 103 -7.97 -23.33 13.09
N TYR A 104 -7.89 -22.11 13.64
CA TYR A 104 -8.68 -20.98 13.16
C TYR A 104 -7.96 -19.67 13.32
N VAL A 105 -8.41 -18.67 12.56
CA VAL A 105 -7.91 -17.29 12.60
C VAL A 105 -9.05 -16.34 12.96
N ARG A 106 -8.74 -15.28 13.70
CA ARG A 106 -9.60 -14.13 13.92
C ARG A 106 -8.80 -12.87 13.62
N ALA A 107 -9.45 -11.92 12.99
CA ALA A 107 -8.85 -10.64 12.69
C ALA A 107 -9.83 -9.51 13.00
N THR A 108 -9.29 -8.41 13.51
CA THR A 108 -9.98 -7.13 13.65
C THR A 108 -9.31 -6.10 12.77
N CYS A 109 -10.04 -5.13 12.25
CA CYS A 109 -9.47 -3.98 11.57
C CYS A 109 -10.49 -2.85 11.46
N ASN A 110 -9.97 -1.65 11.31
CA ASN A 110 -10.75 -0.55 10.77
C ASN A 110 -10.69 -0.62 9.23
N PRO A 111 -11.74 -0.15 8.53
CA PRO A 111 -11.72 -0.05 7.08
C PRO A 111 -10.53 0.76 6.59
N ASP A 112 -9.75 0.16 5.70
CA ASP A 112 -8.75 0.84 4.89
C ASP A 112 -8.98 0.42 3.44
N PRO A 113 -9.64 1.28 2.64
CA PRO A 113 -10.02 0.96 1.28
C PRO A 113 -8.83 0.72 0.34
N GLU A 114 -7.62 1.10 0.76
CA GLU A 114 -6.40 0.92 0.00
C GLU A 114 -5.58 -0.31 0.44
N SER A 115 -6.09 -1.05 1.44
CA SER A 115 -5.45 -2.29 1.88
C SER A 115 -5.89 -3.47 1.02
N TRP A 116 -5.04 -4.52 0.96
CA TRP A 116 -5.42 -5.79 0.35
C TRP A 116 -6.66 -6.41 1.00
N VAL A 117 -6.98 -6.03 2.25
CA VAL A 117 -8.15 -6.51 2.98
C VAL A 117 -9.43 -6.00 2.33
N ALA A 118 -9.44 -4.77 1.80
CA ALA A 118 -10.61 -4.23 1.10
C ALA A 118 -11.00 -5.08 -0.11
N GLU A 119 -10.03 -5.53 -0.90
CA GLU A 119 -10.25 -6.45 -2.01
C GLU A 119 -10.72 -7.83 -1.49
N PHE A 120 -10.06 -8.34 -0.44
CA PHE A 120 -10.36 -9.64 0.14
C PHE A 120 -11.78 -9.75 0.70
N VAL A 121 -12.32 -8.66 1.27
CA VAL A 121 -13.70 -8.61 1.81
C VAL A 121 -14.72 -8.00 0.84
N SER A 122 -14.32 -7.65 -0.38
CA SER A 122 -15.12 -6.90 -1.36
C SER A 122 -16.51 -7.49 -1.62
N TRP A 123 -16.65 -8.82 -1.57
CA TRP A 123 -17.95 -9.47 -1.76
C TRP A 123 -19.00 -9.09 -0.70
N TRP A 124 -18.56 -8.79 0.53
CA TRP A 124 -19.45 -8.37 1.62
C TRP A 124 -19.76 -6.88 1.59
N ILE A 125 -19.08 -6.11 0.75
CA ILE A 125 -19.16 -4.65 0.68
C ILE A 125 -19.92 -4.25 -0.59
N ASP A 126 -20.83 -3.29 -0.46
CA ASP A 126 -21.51 -2.68 -1.58
C ASP A 126 -20.53 -1.77 -2.35
N PRO A 127 -20.24 -2.05 -3.62
CA PRO A 127 -19.27 -1.28 -4.41
C PRO A 127 -19.70 0.17 -4.65
N GLU A 128 -21.02 0.46 -4.61
CA GLU A 128 -21.52 1.82 -4.84
C GLU A 128 -21.41 2.68 -3.58
N THR A 129 -21.73 2.13 -2.43
CA THR A 129 -21.78 2.89 -1.18
C THR A 129 -20.54 2.72 -0.30
N GLY A 130 -19.82 1.59 -0.43
CA GLY A 130 -18.67 1.23 0.42
C GLY A 130 -19.06 0.66 1.78
N PHE A 131 -20.35 0.47 2.05
CA PHE A 131 -20.82 -0.12 3.30
C PHE A 131 -21.01 -1.63 3.21
N PRO A 132 -20.94 -2.34 4.35
CA PRO A 132 -21.30 -3.75 4.40
C PRO A 132 -22.73 -3.99 3.92
N ILE A 133 -22.94 -5.02 3.10
CA ILE A 133 -24.25 -5.46 2.64
C ILE A 133 -24.90 -6.27 3.77
N PRO A 134 -26.03 -5.83 4.37
CA PRO A 134 -26.60 -6.48 5.55
C PRO A 134 -26.92 -7.96 5.35
N GLU A 135 -27.40 -8.34 4.17
CA GLU A 135 -27.76 -9.73 3.84
C GLU A 135 -26.56 -10.65 3.69
N ARG A 136 -25.35 -10.06 3.57
CA ARG A 136 -24.08 -10.79 3.44
C ARG A 136 -23.26 -10.79 4.74
N ASP A 137 -23.66 -10.00 5.73
CA ASP A 137 -22.95 -9.91 7.01
C ASP A 137 -22.95 -11.28 7.71
N GLY A 138 -21.76 -11.74 8.11
CA GLY A 138 -21.59 -13.08 8.71
C GLY A 138 -21.74 -14.27 7.77
N VAL A 139 -22.11 -14.07 6.51
CA VAL A 139 -22.23 -15.17 5.53
C VAL A 139 -20.85 -15.76 5.25
N VAL A 140 -20.78 -17.10 5.34
CA VAL A 140 -19.55 -17.83 5.08
C VAL A 140 -19.33 -18.01 3.57
N ARG A 141 -18.11 -17.64 3.11
CA ARG A 141 -17.61 -17.94 1.78
C ARG A 141 -16.49 -18.98 1.84
N TYR A 142 -16.27 -19.65 0.72
CA TYR A 142 -15.29 -20.71 0.57
C TYR A 142 -14.16 -20.24 -0.33
N LEU A 143 -12.91 -20.55 0.06
CA LEU A 143 -11.71 -19.99 -0.56
C LEU A 143 -10.65 -21.07 -0.78
N ILE A 144 -10.06 -21.06 -1.98
CA ILE A 144 -8.77 -21.67 -2.29
C ILE A 144 -7.86 -20.60 -2.84
N VAL A 145 -6.60 -20.57 -2.41
CA VAL A 145 -5.60 -19.57 -2.82
C VAL A 145 -4.58 -20.26 -3.74
N ASP A 146 -4.41 -19.68 -4.93
CA ASP A 146 -3.41 -20.09 -5.92
C ASP A 146 -2.41 -18.95 -6.11
N GLY A 147 -1.29 -18.98 -5.40
CA GLY A 147 -0.34 -17.88 -5.37
C GLY A 147 -1.00 -16.57 -4.90
N ASP A 148 -1.08 -15.58 -5.79
CA ASP A 148 -1.72 -14.30 -5.51
C ASP A 148 -3.23 -14.27 -5.88
N LYS A 149 -3.76 -15.36 -6.46
CA LYS A 149 -5.14 -15.44 -6.92
C LYS A 149 -6.04 -16.10 -5.87
N ASP A 150 -7.12 -15.41 -5.50
CA ASP A 150 -8.16 -15.92 -4.64
C ASP A 150 -9.29 -16.54 -5.48
N ILE A 151 -9.55 -17.84 -5.27
CA ILE A 151 -10.65 -18.56 -5.93
C ILE A 151 -11.78 -18.71 -4.93
N TRP A 152 -12.83 -17.94 -5.13
CA TRP A 152 -13.99 -17.88 -4.25
C TRP A 152 -15.17 -18.72 -4.75
N GLY A 153 -15.90 -19.30 -3.81
CA GLY A 153 -17.17 -19.99 -4.05
C GLY A 153 -18.18 -19.75 -2.93
N SER A 154 -19.45 -20.04 -3.21
CA SER A 154 -20.55 -19.99 -2.24
C SER A 154 -20.76 -21.34 -1.54
N SER A 155 -20.12 -22.40 -2.04
CA SER A 155 -20.10 -23.73 -1.41
C SER A 155 -18.74 -24.40 -1.60
N TYR A 156 -18.54 -25.54 -0.89
CA TYR A 156 -17.38 -26.40 -1.09
C TYR A 156 -17.29 -26.91 -2.53
N GLU A 157 -18.42 -27.33 -3.07
CA GLU A 157 -18.51 -27.92 -4.40
C GLU A 157 -18.10 -26.91 -5.47
N GLU A 158 -18.62 -25.69 -5.40
CA GLU A 158 -18.32 -24.62 -6.35
C GLU A 158 -16.84 -24.24 -6.36
N VAL A 159 -16.24 -24.07 -5.17
CA VAL A 159 -14.82 -23.66 -5.12
C VAL A 159 -13.89 -24.81 -5.53
N ILE A 160 -14.24 -26.05 -5.22
CA ILE A 160 -13.49 -27.24 -5.64
C ILE A 160 -13.54 -27.38 -7.16
N GLU A 161 -14.73 -27.22 -7.78
CA GLU A 161 -14.88 -27.28 -9.23
C GLU A 161 -14.01 -26.21 -9.93
N LYS A 162 -14.08 -24.96 -9.48
CA LYS A 162 -13.27 -23.85 -10.00
C LYS A 162 -11.76 -24.04 -9.87
N SER A 163 -11.33 -24.79 -8.85
CA SER A 163 -9.91 -25.00 -8.53
C SER A 163 -9.43 -26.44 -8.78
N TRP A 164 -10.23 -27.26 -9.47
CA TRP A 164 -9.91 -28.67 -9.66
C TRP A 164 -8.56 -28.91 -10.33
N TYR A 165 -8.17 -28.06 -11.26
CA TYR A 165 -6.85 -28.10 -11.90
C TYR A 165 -5.67 -28.03 -10.93
N LEU A 166 -5.84 -27.37 -9.76
CA LEU A 166 -4.86 -27.32 -8.67
C LEU A 166 -4.98 -28.51 -7.73
N LEU A 167 -6.22 -28.91 -7.42
CA LEU A 167 -6.51 -29.91 -6.38
C LEU A 167 -6.29 -31.32 -6.86
N GLN A 168 -6.59 -31.62 -8.12
CA GLN A 168 -6.50 -32.98 -8.66
C GLN A 168 -5.15 -33.66 -8.38
N PRO A 169 -3.98 -33.06 -8.70
CA PRO A 169 -2.69 -33.71 -8.43
C PRO A 169 -2.42 -33.92 -6.93
N LEU A 170 -2.95 -33.03 -6.08
CA LEU A 170 -2.78 -33.13 -4.63
C LEU A 170 -3.64 -34.25 -4.04
N VAL A 171 -4.89 -34.34 -4.47
CA VAL A 171 -5.85 -35.38 -4.07
C VAL A 171 -5.36 -36.74 -4.51
N GLU A 172 -4.97 -36.90 -5.78
CA GLU A 172 -4.45 -38.17 -6.32
C GLU A 172 -3.21 -38.65 -5.57
N LYS A 173 -2.33 -37.72 -5.18
CA LYS A 173 -1.08 -38.05 -4.46
C LYS A 173 -1.31 -38.33 -2.97
N SER A 174 -2.20 -37.61 -2.31
CA SER A 174 -2.37 -37.64 -0.85
C SER A 174 -3.55 -38.50 -0.39
N GLY A 175 -4.57 -38.72 -1.23
CA GLY A 175 -5.84 -39.33 -0.84
C GLY A 175 -6.70 -38.50 0.10
N ILE A 176 -6.36 -37.19 0.28
CA ILE A 176 -7.09 -36.28 1.17
C ILE A 176 -8.36 -35.81 0.49
N ASP A 177 -9.46 -35.67 1.25
CA ASP A 177 -10.73 -35.15 0.75
C ASP A 177 -10.48 -33.70 0.21
N PRO A 178 -10.91 -33.39 -1.02
CA PRO A 178 -10.79 -32.04 -1.57
C PRO A 178 -11.34 -30.94 -0.66
N LYS A 179 -12.35 -31.22 0.15
CA LYS A 179 -12.92 -30.27 1.12
C LYS A 179 -11.93 -29.81 2.19
N ASP A 180 -10.93 -30.65 2.53
CA ASP A 180 -9.93 -30.30 3.54
C ASP A 180 -8.92 -29.24 3.06
N PHE A 181 -8.82 -29.01 1.75
CA PHE A 181 -8.02 -27.93 1.18
C PHE A 181 -8.73 -26.57 1.20
N VAL A 182 -10.06 -26.57 1.39
CA VAL A 182 -10.88 -25.37 1.34
C VAL A 182 -10.86 -24.64 2.68
N LYS A 183 -10.63 -23.35 2.63
CA LYS A 183 -10.78 -22.42 3.77
C LYS A 183 -12.16 -21.80 3.77
N THR A 184 -12.70 -21.56 4.96
CA THR A 184 -13.94 -20.80 5.15
C THR A 184 -13.62 -19.42 5.70
N VAL A 185 -14.27 -18.40 5.15
CA VAL A 185 -14.10 -17.00 5.53
C VAL A 185 -15.47 -16.38 5.78
N ALA A 186 -15.61 -15.63 6.86
CA ALA A 186 -16.76 -14.79 7.13
C ALA A 186 -16.26 -13.39 7.49
N PHE A 187 -16.96 -12.37 7.02
CA PHE A 187 -16.80 -10.98 7.42
C PHE A 187 -17.99 -10.60 8.29
N ILE A 188 -17.71 -9.94 9.42
CA ILE A 188 -18.72 -9.43 10.35
C ILE A 188 -18.46 -7.95 10.51
N SER A 189 -19.43 -7.13 10.16
CA SER A 189 -19.34 -5.68 10.32
C SER A 189 -19.40 -5.29 11.79
N GLY A 190 -18.66 -4.24 12.14
CA GLY A 190 -18.71 -3.61 13.46
C GLY A 190 -19.10 -2.14 13.33
N ASP A 191 -20.06 -1.72 14.13
CA ASP A 191 -20.49 -0.33 14.24
C ASP A 191 -20.12 0.20 15.64
N ILE A 192 -19.56 1.41 15.70
CA ILE A 192 -19.20 2.07 16.97
C ILE A 192 -20.41 2.18 17.90
N TYR A 193 -21.62 2.36 17.35
CA TYR A 193 -22.87 2.48 18.12
C TYR A 193 -23.28 1.16 18.79
N GLN A 194 -22.74 0.02 18.35
CA GLN A 194 -22.92 -1.28 19.01
C GLN A 194 -22.09 -1.39 20.29
N ASN A 195 -21.04 -0.59 20.43
CA ASN A 195 -20.18 -0.56 21.65
C ASN A 195 -20.77 0.36 22.72
N LYS A 196 -21.93 -0.04 23.25
CA LYS A 196 -22.68 0.75 24.24
C LYS A 196 -21.86 1.06 25.50
N GLU A 197 -21.00 0.16 25.92
CA GLU A 197 -20.17 0.36 27.11
C GLU A 197 -19.13 1.47 26.88
N LEU A 198 -18.47 1.50 25.73
CA LEU A 198 -17.54 2.57 25.38
C LEU A 198 -18.24 3.92 25.35
N LEU A 199 -19.40 3.99 24.70
CA LEU A 199 -20.16 5.24 24.57
C LEU A 199 -20.71 5.73 25.90
N LYS A 200 -21.04 4.81 26.82
CA LYS A 200 -21.49 5.15 28.18
C LYS A 200 -20.36 5.72 29.05
N VAL A 201 -19.17 5.13 28.96
CA VAL A 201 -18.02 5.52 29.79
C VAL A 201 -17.31 6.75 29.21
N ASN A 202 -17.26 6.88 27.87
CA ASN A 202 -16.59 7.98 27.18
C ASN A 202 -17.42 8.54 26.02
N PRO A 203 -18.51 9.29 26.30
CA PRO A 203 -19.33 9.88 25.24
C PRO A 203 -18.56 10.91 24.40
N GLY A 204 -17.52 11.54 24.95
CA GLY A 204 -16.64 12.46 24.24
C GLY A 204 -15.81 11.80 23.12
N TYR A 205 -15.71 10.47 23.10
CA TYR A 205 -15.01 9.75 22.04
C TYR A 205 -15.63 10.00 20.66
N LEU A 206 -16.97 10.04 20.58
CA LEU A 206 -17.65 10.39 19.33
C LEU A 206 -17.31 11.81 18.86
N ALA A 207 -17.21 12.77 19.78
CA ALA A 207 -16.82 14.14 19.43
C ALA A 207 -15.39 14.19 18.85
N ASN A 208 -14.47 13.40 19.40
CA ASN A 208 -13.12 13.29 18.88
C ASN A 208 -13.07 12.66 17.48
N LEU A 209 -13.91 11.66 17.20
CA LEU A 209 -14.03 11.07 15.86
C LEU A 209 -14.66 12.07 14.87
N LEU A 210 -15.63 12.85 15.30
CA LEU A 210 -16.27 13.89 14.48
C LEU A 210 -15.29 15.00 14.07
N SER A 211 -14.25 15.24 14.84
CA SER A 211 -13.20 16.24 14.54
C SER A 211 -12.18 15.80 13.49
N GLN A 212 -12.19 14.50 13.11
CA GLN A 212 -11.29 13.98 12.10
C GLN A 212 -11.68 14.45 10.69
N ASP A 213 -10.77 14.34 9.74
CA ASP A 213 -11.07 14.59 8.33
C ASP A 213 -12.16 13.65 7.80
N LYS A 214 -12.79 14.05 6.68
CA LYS A 214 -13.96 13.35 6.13
C LYS A 214 -13.69 11.87 5.81
N ALA A 215 -12.50 11.53 5.30
CA ALA A 215 -12.15 10.17 4.94
C ALA A 215 -11.95 9.30 6.20
N THR A 216 -11.16 9.78 7.15
CA THR A 216 -10.91 9.12 8.44
C THR A 216 -12.22 8.94 9.22
N LYS A 217 -13.07 9.96 9.25
CA LYS A 217 -14.39 9.89 9.87
C LYS A 217 -15.25 8.81 9.21
N SER A 218 -15.34 8.79 7.89
CA SER A 218 -16.14 7.80 7.16
C SER A 218 -15.65 6.38 7.42
N ALA A 219 -14.36 6.15 7.46
CA ALA A 219 -13.79 4.84 7.77
C ALA A 219 -14.01 4.43 9.24
N LEU A 220 -13.68 5.30 10.20
CA LEU A 220 -13.66 4.95 11.62
C LEU A 220 -15.04 5.01 12.30
N LEU A 221 -15.88 5.98 11.90
CA LEU A 221 -17.22 6.18 12.50
C LEU A 221 -18.27 5.38 11.74
N ASP A 222 -18.24 5.45 10.40
CA ASP A 222 -19.30 4.90 9.58
C ASP A 222 -18.97 3.48 9.06
N GLY A 223 -17.74 2.99 9.27
CA GLY A 223 -17.31 1.66 8.80
C GLY A 223 -17.22 1.54 7.28
N ASN A 224 -16.95 2.63 6.59
CA ASN A 224 -16.96 2.70 5.12
C ASN A 224 -15.65 2.21 4.52
N TRP A 225 -15.74 1.25 3.59
CA TRP A 225 -14.62 0.66 2.85
C TRP A 225 -14.34 1.32 1.49
N LYS A 226 -15.10 2.36 1.14
CA LYS A 226 -14.90 3.10 -0.10
C LYS A 226 -13.95 4.27 0.11
N VAL A 227 -13.05 4.46 -0.84
CA VAL A 227 -12.20 5.66 -0.86
C VAL A 227 -13.08 6.89 -0.99
N VAL A 228 -12.98 7.80 -0.04
CA VAL A 228 -13.58 9.12 -0.18
C VAL A 228 -12.67 9.93 -1.10
N ILE A 229 -13.01 9.97 -2.39
CA ILE A 229 -12.37 10.88 -3.34
C ILE A 229 -12.68 12.29 -2.86
N THR A 230 -11.64 13.04 -2.50
CA THR A 230 -11.81 14.47 -2.23
C THR A 230 -11.65 15.23 -3.55
N GLU A 231 -12.44 16.30 -3.74
CA GLU A 231 -12.32 17.20 -4.91
C GLU A 231 -10.90 17.78 -5.09
N ASN A 232 -10.04 17.54 -4.10
CA ASN A 232 -8.66 18.03 -4.08
C ASN A 232 -7.63 16.99 -4.53
N ASP A 233 -8.01 15.74 -4.76
CA ASP A 233 -7.06 14.73 -5.21
C ASP A 233 -6.65 15.00 -6.67
N VAL A 234 -5.35 15.06 -6.93
CA VAL A 234 -4.82 15.21 -8.30
C VAL A 234 -4.93 13.91 -9.08
N TYR A 235 -4.88 12.77 -8.40
CA TYR A 235 -5.00 11.44 -9.00
C TYR A 235 -6.26 10.74 -8.51
N ASP A 236 -7.14 10.38 -9.43
CA ASP A 236 -8.27 9.50 -9.14
C ASP A 236 -7.77 8.12 -8.67
N TYR A 237 -8.34 7.60 -7.59
CA TYR A 237 -7.89 6.34 -6.99
C TYR A 237 -8.00 5.15 -7.94
N ALA A 238 -9.17 4.97 -8.56
CA ALA A 238 -9.42 3.79 -9.40
C ALA A 238 -8.54 3.82 -10.66
N ARG A 239 -8.36 5.00 -11.26
CA ARG A 239 -7.49 5.18 -12.43
C ARG A 239 -6.02 4.99 -12.07
N PHE A 240 -5.60 5.45 -10.89
CA PHE A 240 -4.25 5.27 -10.39
C PHE A 240 -3.96 3.80 -10.08
N ALA A 241 -4.88 3.11 -9.43
CA ALA A 241 -4.77 1.66 -9.19
C ALA A 241 -4.74 0.87 -10.51
N GLY A 242 -5.48 1.31 -11.52
CA GLY A 242 -5.49 0.71 -12.86
C GLY A 242 -4.14 0.72 -13.58
N MET A 243 -3.18 1.59 -13.19
CA MET A 243 -1.82 1.56 -13.77
C MET A 243 -1.08 0.23 -13.54
N PHE A 244 -1.45 -0.51 -12.49
CA PHE A 244 -0.82 -1.78 -12.11
C PHE A 244 -1.52 -3.01 -12.71
N GLU A 245 -2.67 -2.83 -13.33
CA GLU A 245 -3.55 -3.91 -13.83
C GLU A 245 -3.71 -3.89 -15.35
N ASN A 246 -3.19 -2.86 -16.01
CA ASN A 246 -3.33 -2.71 -17.45
C ASN A 246 -2.58 -3.82 -18.20
N SER A 247 -3.30 -4.56 -19.04
CA SER A 247 -2.75 -5.61 -19.90
C SER A 247 -2.18 -5.08 -21.24
N PHE A 248 -2.31 -3.77 -21.50
CA PHE A 248 -1.82 -3.14 -22.73
C PHE A 248 -0.40 -2.63 -22.53
N SER A 249 0.48 -2.84 -23.50
CA SER A 249 1.80 -2.23 -23.48
C SER A 249 1.73 -0.78 -23.98
N ARG A 250 2.43 0.12 -23.29
CA ARG A 250 2.63 1.53 -23.71
C ARG A 250 4.07 1.80 -24.14
N LYS A 251 4.81 0.74 -24.45
CA LYS A 251 6.19 0.83 -24.93
C LYS A 251 6.22 1.44 -26.32
N THR A 252 7.12 2.39 -26.50
CA THR A 252 7.36 3.07 -27.77
C THR A 252 8.76 2.79 -28.33
N GLY A 253 9.62 2.15 -27.54
CA GLY A 253 11.04 1.98 -27.82
C GLY A 253 11.88 3.19 -27.39
N GLN A 254 11.30 4.36 -27.16
CA GLN A 254 11.98 5.52 -26.61
C GLN A 254 12.01 5.42 -25.09
N LYS A 255 13.22 5.37 -24.52
CA LYS A 255 13.40 5.18 -23.08
C LYS A 255 13.87 6.44 -22.39
N TYR A 256 13.46 6.57 -21.13
CA TYR A 256 13.79 7.70 -20.28
C TYR A 256 14.15 7.25 -18.88
N ILE A 257 14.90 8.08 -18.16
CA ILE A 257 15.13 7.94 -16.72
C ILE A 257 14.64 9.19 -16.00
N THR A 258 13.90 8.97 -14.89
CA THR A 258 13.55 10.04 -13.95
C THR A 258 14.07 9.68 -12.57
N ALA A 259 14.62 10.65 -11.83
CA ALA A 259 15.27 10.38 -10.56
C ALA A 259 14.99 11.45 -9.52
N ASP A 260 14.44 11.07 -8.37
CA ASP A 260 14.36 11.92 -7.18
C ASP A 260 15.57 11.64 -6.29
N ILE A 261 16.44 12.66 -6.13
CA ILE A 261 17.75 12.51 -5.50
C ILE A 261 17.70 12.86 -4.03
N ALA A 262 18.05 11.90 -3.17
CA ALA A 262 18.25 12.12 -1.75
C ALA A 262 19.64 11.66 -1.30
N LEU A 263 20.33 12.48 -0.49
CA LEU A 263 21.61 12.14 0.13
C LEU A 263 21.44 12.12 1.65
N LYS A 264 22.01 11.09 2.32
CA LYS A 264 22.21 11.00 3.80
C LYS A 264 21.04 11.55 4.64
N GLY A 265 19.83 11.08 4.43
CA GLY A 265 18.64 11.50 5.19
C GLY A 265 17.66 10.37 5.42
N SER A 266 16.43 10.73 5.76
CA SER A 266 15.28 9.80 5.83
C SER A 266 14.64 9.52 4.47
N ASN A 267 14.91 10.37 3.47
CA ASN A 267 14.37 10.24 2.11
C ASN A 267 15.18 9.23 1.31
N LYS A 268 14.54 8.55 0.38
CA LYS A 268 15.18 7.58 -0.50
C LYS A 268 15.55 8.21 -1.83
N PHE A 269 16.67 7.76 -2.39
CA PHE A 269 16.98 8.01 -3.79
C PHE A 269 16.24 7.02 -4.66
N VAL A 270 15.41 7.52 -5.58
CA VAL A 270 14.56 6.69 -6.45
C VAL A 270 14.87 6.99 -7.91
N ILE A 271 15.14 5.95 -8.70
CA ILE A 271 15.30 6.01 -10.15
C ILE A 271 14.17 5.19 -10.79
N LEU A 272 13.39 5.78 -11.69
CA LEU A 272 12.44 5.08 -12.56
C LEU A 272 12.95 5.06 -13.98
N VAL A 273 12.89 3.89 -14.61
CA VAL A 273 13.19 3.72 -16.05
C VAL A 273 11.89 3.50 -16.79
N TRP A 274 11.71 4.25 -17.86
CA TRP A 274 10.52 4.28 -18.69
C TRP A 274 10.81 3.78 -20.11
N ASP A 275 9.84 3.11 -20.72
CA ASP A 275 9.74 2.91 -22.17
C ASP A 275 8.39 3.50 -22.60
N GLY A 276 8.42 4.64 -23.27
CA GLY A 276 7.21 5.44 -23.48
C GLY A 276 6.61 5.91 -22.15
N TYR A 277 5.39 5.48 -21.86
CA TYR A 277 4.68 5.70 -20.60
C TYR A 277 4.56 4.43 -19.72
N GLU A 278 5.39 3.42 -19.98
CA GLU A 278 5.47 2.22 -19.15
C GLU A 278 6.74 2.25 -18.29
N ALA A 279 6.59 2.27 -16.96
CA ALA A 279 7.71 2.10 -16.04
C ALA A 279 8.17 0.63 -16.07
N ILE A 280 9.37 0.38 -16.59
CA ILE A 280 9.91 -0.96 -16.85
C ILE A 280 10.94 -1.42 -15.84
N ASP A 281 11.58 -0.49 -15.13
CA ASP A 281 12.55 -0.82 -14.06
C ASP A 281 12.59 0.30 -13.01
N ILE A 282 13.09 -0.04 -11.83
CA ILE A 282 13.26 0.88 -10.70
C ILE A 282 14.48 0.51 -9.90
N GLU A 283 15.23 1.51 -9.43
CA GLU A 283 16.29 1.37 -8.43
C GLU A 283 15.99 2.27 -7.23
N ILE A 284 16.22 1.76 -6.03
CA ILE A 284 15.91 2.45 -4.78
C ILE A 284 17.09 2.30 -3.84
N LEU A 285 17.65 3.41 -3.36
CA LEU A 285 18.72 3.41 -2.37
C LEU A 285 18.24 4.11 -1.09
N ASP A 286 18.35 3.42 0.05
CA ASP A 286 17.93 3.93 1.36
C ASP A 286 18.81 5.09 1.83
N LYS A 287 20.10 5.01 1.54
CA LYS A 287 21.10 6.03 1.84
C LYS A 287 22.10 6.06 0.70
N SER A 288 22.35 7.20 0.16
CA SER A 288 23.31 7.36 -0.92
C SER A 288 24.29 8.51 -0.62
N ASP A 289 25.48 8.38 -1.16
CA ASP A 289 26.41 9.51 -1.34
C ASP A 289 26.44 9.93 -2.81
N GLY A 290 27.12 11.03 -3.09
CA GLY A 290 27.17 11.56 -4.45
C GLY A 290 27.78 10.59 -5.47
N GLY A 291 28.75 9.76 -5.07
CA GLY A 291 29.33 8.75 -5.94
C GLY A 291 28.33 7.64 -6.28
N GLN A 292 27.63 7.11 -5.27
CA GLN A 292 26.59 6.10 -5.43
C GLN A 292 25.43 6.57 -6.31
N VAL A 293 25.02 7.85 -6.20
CA VAL A 293 23.98 8.44 -7.07
C VAL A 293 24.43 8.43 -8.53
N ILE A 294 25.66 8.88 -8.80
CA ILE A 294 26.21 8.93 -10.17
C ILE A 294 26.37 7.52 -10.75
N ASP A 295 26.90 6.59 -9.95
CA ASP A 295 27.11 5.22 -10.38
C ASP A 295 25.78 4.52 -10.69
N ALA A 296 24.76 4.67 -9.84
CA ALA A 296 23.43 4.10 -10.05
C ALA A 296 22.78 4.65 -11.33
N LEU A 297 22.82 5.99 -11.55
CA LEU A 297 22.28 6.59 -12.76
C LEU A 297 22.99 6.08 -14.02
N LYS A 298 24.33 6.01 -14.00
CA LYS A 298 25.11 5.48 -15.13
C LYS A 298 24.84 3.99 -15.38
N GLN A 299 24.72 3.18 -14.33
CA GLN A 299 24.41 1.77 -14.45
C GLN A 299 23.02 1.54 -15.05
N MET A 300 22.01 2.26 -14.56
CA MET A 300 20.65 2.17 -15.10
C MET A 300 20.58 2.67 -16.55
N ALA A 301 21.26 3.78 -16.87
CA ALA A 301 21.35 4.28 -18.24
C ALA A 301 22.02 3.27 -19.19
N ALA A 302 23.13 2.69 -18.79
CA ALA A 302 23.84 1.67 -19.58
C ALA A 302 23.00 0.39 -19.74
N LYS A 303 22.38 -0.11 -18.65
CA LYS A 303 21.55 -1.32 -18.65
C LYS A 303 20.40 -1.22 -19.66
N HIS A 304 19.78 -0.04 -19.77
CA HIS A 304 18.60 0.16 -20.59
C HIS A 304 18.87 0.89 -21.91
N GLY A 305 20.10 1.31 -22.16
CA GLY A 305 20.49 2.05 -23.36
C GLY A 305 19.91 3.47 -23.42
N VAL A 306 19.75 4.13 -22.25
CA VAL A 306 19.23 5.49 -22.15
C VAL A 306 20.35 6.49 -22.35
N GLN A 307 20.16 7.49 -23.22
CA GLN A 307 21.13 8.55 -23.43
C GLN A 307 21.01 9.62 -22.33
N ASN A 308 22.11 10.32 -22.05
CA ASN A 308 22.09 11.36 -21.01
C ASN A 308 21.01 12.40 -21.20
N VAL A 309 20.73 12.80 -22.45
CA VAL A 309 19.65 13.77 -22.78
C VAL A 309 18.25 13.26 -22.42
N ASP A 310 18.08 11.97 -22.19
CA ASP A 310 16.83 11.33 -21.80
C ASP A 310 16.80 10.98 -20.29
N ILE A 311 17.70 11.56 -19.49
CA ILE A 311 17.73 11.50 -18.03
C ILE A 311 17.24 12.83 -17.47
N CYS A 312 16.26 12.79 -16.56
CA CYS A 312 15.76 13.93 -15.79
C CYS A 312 15.92 13.64 -14.30
N PHE A 313 16.45 14.57 -13.53
CA PHE A 313 16.73 14.38 -12.11
C PHE A 313 16.34 15.61 -11.29
N ASP A 314 15.88 15.40 -10.05
CA ASP A 314 15.61 16.49 -9.13
C ASP A 314 16.90 17.27 -8.81
N ASN A 315 16.90 18.55 -9.17
CA ASN A 315 18.04 19.45 -8.99
C ASN A 315 17.94 20.31 -7.73
N ASP A 316 16.81 20.27 -7.02
CA ASP A 316 16.61 21.08 -5.83
C ASP A 316 17.44 20.53 -4.66
N GLY A 317 18.20 21.39 -4.02
CA GLY A 317 19.03 21.04 -2.89
C GLY A 317 20.27 20.22 -3.24
N VAL A 318 20.22 18.89 -3.10
CA VAL A 318 21.40 18.03 -3.22
C VAL A 318 21.68 17.51 -4.63
N GLY A 319 20.74 17.63 -5.57
CA GLY A 319 20.88 17.10 -6.94
C GLY A 319 21.83 17.89 -7.84
N GLY A 320 22.14 19.15 -7.51
CA GLY A 320 22.88 20.08 -8.37
C GLY A 320 24.31 19.66 -8.76
N PHE A 321 24.87 18.61 -8.14
CA PHE A 321 26.19 18.09 -8.53
C PHE A 321 26.14 17.14 -9.76
N VAL A 322 24.97 16.63 -10.10
CA VAL A 322 24.81 15.60 -11.17
C VAL A 322 25.20 16.12 -12.53
N ASP A 323 24.92 17.39 -12.84
CA ASP A 323 25.27 18.07 -14.10
C ASP A 323 26.76 17.93 -14.46
N GLY A 324 27.64 17.99 -13.46
CA GLY A 324 29.08 17.89 -13.66
C GLY A 324 29.55 16.46 -14.04
N PHE A 325 28.75 15.42 -13.79
CA PHE A 325 29.12 14.02 -13.99
C PHE A 325 28.33 13.31 -15.09
N ILE A 326 27.11 13.80 -15.39
CA ILE A 326 26.23 13.25 -16.44
C ILE A 326 25.87 14.40 -17.40
N VAL A 327 26.87 14.79 -18.20
CA VAL A 327 26.73 15.93 -19.13
C VAL A 327 25.59 15.68 -20.11
N GLY A 328 24.67 16.66 -20.22
CA GLY A 328 23.51 16.60 -21.09
C GLY A 328 22.25 16.05 -20.42
N ALA A 329 22.30 15.58 -19.17
CA ALA A 329 21.09 15.27 -18.41
C ALA A 329 20.29 16.53 -18.07
N ASN A 330 19.02 16.36 -17.75
CA ASN A 330 18.09 17.47 -17.56
C ASN A 330 17.82 17.71 -16.06
N PRO A 331 18.30 18.85 -15.50
CA PRO A 331 17.98 19.24 -14.15
C PRO A 331 16.52 19.67 -14.04
N PHE A 332 15.78 19.06 -13.12
CA PHE A 332 14.40 19.43 -12.81
C PHE A 332 14.37 20.35 -11.59
N ASN A 333 13.91 21.57 -11.78
CA ASN A 333 13.74 22.54 -10.69
C ASN A 333 12.25 22.61 -10.32
N ASN A 334 11.87 22.13 -9.14
CA ASN A 334 10.47 22.05 -8.70
C ASN A 334 9.77 23.42 -8.73
N GLY A 335 10.46 24.49 -8.32
CA GLY A 335 10.00 25.86 -8.36
C GLY A 335 10.09 26.54 -9.74
N GLY A 336 10.59 25.84 -10.76
CA GLY A 336 10.80 26.36 -12.11
C GLY A 336 9.53 26.93 -12.75
N GLN A 337 9.71 27.76 -13.76
CA GLN A 337 8.58 28.32 -14.51
C GLN A 337 7.83 27.22 -15.28
N VAL A 338 6.51 27.41 -15.40
CA VAL A 338 5.65 26.61 -16.28
C VAL A 338 6.19 26.64 -17.71
N MET A 339 6.40 25.47 -18.29
CA MET A 339 6.85 25.32 -19.67
C MET A 339 5.69 25.54 -20.65
N GLU A 340 5.98 26.17 -21.78
CA GLU A 340 4.99 26.39 -22.82
C GLU A 340 4.66 25.06 -23.54
N VAL A 341 3.40 24.89 -23.88
CA VAL A 341 2.91 23.75 -24.63
C VAL A 341 2.21 24.22 -25.90
N ARG A 342 2.25 23.39 -26.94
CA ARG A 342 1.50 23.67 -28.15
C ARG A 342 0.03 23.34 -27.92
N ASP A 343 -0.82 24.37 -28.02
CA ASP A 343 -2.28 24.17 -27.98
C ASP A 343 -2.74 23.38 -29.21
N PRO A 344 -3.39 22.20 -29.01
CA PRO A 344 -3.84 21.36 -30.11
C PRO A 344 -4.83 22.06 -31.04
N ALA A 345 -5.65 22.99 -30.53
CA ALA A 345 -6.68 23.66 -31.27
C ALA A 345 -6.15 24.81 -32.15
N SER A 346 -5.23 25.60 -31.62
CA SER A 346 -4.70 26.80 -32.30
C SER A 346 -3.30 26.63 -32.87
N GLY A 347 -2.58 25.58 -32.48
CA GLY A 347 -1.17 25.34 -32.82
C GLY A 347 -0.18 26.33 -32.20
N LYS A 348 -0.65 27.28 -31.39
CA LYS A 348 0.18 28.28 -30.73
C LYS A 348 0.81 27.75 -29.45
N LEU A 349 1.96 28.31 -29.08
CA LEU A 349 2.54 28.07 -27.75
C LEU A 349 1.75 28.86 -26.71
N ILE A 350 1.31 28.14 -25.67
CA ILE A 350 0.58 28.72 -24.54
C ILE A 350 1.21 28.28 -23.23
N LYS A 351 1.09 29.11 -22.21
CA LYS A 351 1.40 28.72 -20.82
C LYS A 351 0.13 28.21 -20.16
N GLU A 352 0.18 26.97 -19.68
CA GLU A 352 -0.90 26.39 -18.88
C GLU A 352 -1.02 27.11 -17.51
N ASN A 353 -2.21 27.14 -16.91
CA ASN A 353 -2.50 27.89 -15.70
C ASN A 353 -2.04 27.17 -14.42
N TYR A 354 -0.76 26.85 -14.34
CA TYR A 354 -0.15 26.25 -13.15
C TYR A 354 0.79 27.24 -12.45
N PHE A 355 1.03 27.01 -11.17
CA PHE A 355 1.89 27.88 -10.37
C PHE A 355 3.38 27.72 -10.74
N ASN A 356 3.85 26.48 -10.88
CA ASN A 356 5.24 26.14 -11.18
C ASN A 356 5.33 24.84 -12.00
N LEU A 357 6.55 24.46 -12.39
CA LEU A 357 6.83 23.27 -13.19
C LEU A 357 6.42 21.98 -12.47
N LYS A 358 6.67 21.86 -11.15
CA LYS A 358 6.24 20.72 -10.33
C LYS A 358 4.73 20.50 -10.43
N THR A 359 3.96 21.56 -10.23
CA THR A 359 2.49 21.50 -10.35
C THR A 359 2.05 21.09 -11.74
N GLN A 360 2.66 21.70 -12.79
CA GLN A 360 2.37 21.35 -14.18
C GLN A 360 2.58 19.84 -14.43
N CYS A 361 3.70 19.28 -14.00
CA CYS A 361 4.01 17.85 -14.17
C CYS A 361 3.05 16.95 -13.40
N TYR A 362 2.70 17.29 -12.15
CA TYR A 362 1.73 16.53 -11.37
C TYR A 362 0.35 16.49 -12.01
N TYR A 363 -0.18 17.61 -12.47
CA TYR A 363 -1.49 17.63 -13.11
C TYR A 363 -1.50 16.94 -14.48
N ARG A 364 -0.42 17.07 -15.26
CA ARG A 364 -0.30 16.38 -16.54
C ARG A 364 -0.20 14.88 -16.38
N SER A 365 0.62 14.39 -15.44
CA SER A 365 0.69 12.95 -15.12
C SER A 365 -0.64 12.44 -14.57
N GLY A 366 -1.35 13.21 -13.72
CA GLY A 366 -2.69 12.88 -13.27
C GLY A 366 -3.69 12.74 -14.42
N ASN A 367 -3.64 13.64 -15.40
CA ASN A 367 -4.47 13.56 -16.60
C ASN A 367 -4.14 12.32 -17.47
N ASN A 368 -2.86 11.96 -17.59
CA ASN A 368 -2.45 10.78 -18.36
C ASN A 368 -2.85 9.48 -17.64
N VAL A 369 -2.76 9.44 -16.32
CA VAL A 369 -3.29 8.35 -15.48
C VAL A 369 -4.81 8.23 -15.64
N ALA A 370 -5.55 9.33 -15.60
CA ALA A 370 -7.00 9.34 -15.78
C ALA A 370 -7.44 8.80 -17.15
N LYS A 371 -6.61 9.00 -18.20
CA LYS A 371 -6.83 8.46 -19.54
C LYS A 371 -6.40 7.00 -19.70
N GLY A 372 -5.74 6.39 -18.68
CA GLY A 372 -5.18 5.03 -18.78
C GLY A 372 -3.93 4.95 -19.66
N GLU A 373 -3.20 6.06 -19.84
CA GLU A 373 -2.00 6.14 -20.69
C GLU A 373 -0.74 5.62 -19.98
N VAL A 374 -0.75 5.50 -18.64
CA VAL A 374 0.42 5.15 -17.83
C VAL A 374 0.31 3.72 -17.30
N ILE A 375 1.41 2.98 -17.35
CA ILE A 375 1.52 1.61 -16.84
C ILE A 375 2.74 1.50 -15.92
N ILE A 376 2.56 0.81 -14.82
CA ILE A 376 3.66 0.33 -13.99
C ILE A 376 3.75 -1.18 -14.19
N SER A 377 4.85 -1.67 -14.74
CA SER A 377 5.03 -3.10 -14.99
C SER A 377 4.93 -3.91 -13.69
N GLU A 378 4.45 -5.14 -13.79
CA GLU A 378 4.34 -6.05 -12.66
C GLU A 378 5.70 -6.24 -11.94
N TYR A 379 6.80 -6.29 -12.72
CA TYR A 379 8.14 -6.36 -12.19
C TYR A 379 8.49 -5.16 -11.28
N VAL A 380 8.14 -3.94 -11.69
CA VAL A 380 8.34 -2.72 -10.89
C VAL A 380 7.40 -2.71 -9.68
N ALA A 381 6.14 -3.01 -9.89
CA ALA A 381 5.11 -2.97 -8.85
C ALA A 381 5.42 -3.90 -7.67
N ASN A 382 5.96 -5.09 -7.95
CA ASN A 382 6.24 -6.12 -6.95
C ASN A 382 7.62 -6.00 -6.28
N LYS A 383 8.52 -5.11 -6.77
CA LYS A 383 9.76 -4.82 -6.04
C LYS A 383 9.46 -4.26 -4.65
N MET A 384 10.30 -4.62 -3.68
CA MET A 384 10.23 -4.03 -2.35
C MET A 384 10.75 -2.59 -2.40
N TYR A 385 9.95 -1.65 -1.94
CA TYR A 385 10.36 -0.26 -1.73
C TYR A 385 11.23 -0.14 -0.48
N ASP A 386 10.83 -0.85 0.57
CA ASP A 386 11.55 -1.01 1.83
C ASP A 386 11.19 -2.35 2.47
N ASP A 387 11.63 -2.58 3.72
CA ASP A 387 11.31 -3.80 4.46
C ASP A 387 9.81 -4.00 4.76
N ARG A 388 8.96 -2.99 4.50
CA ARG A 388 7.56 -2.94 4.93
C ARG A 388 6.57 -3.04 3.78
N MET A 389 6.91 -2.48 2.62
CA MET A 389 5.96 -2.34 1.52
C MET A 389 6.62 -2.49 0.15
N THR A 390 5.82 -2.91 -0.82
CA THR A 390 6.19 -2.95 -2.23
C THR A 390 6.12 -1.56 -2.85
N VAL A 391 6.69 -1.41 -4.05
CA VAL A 391 6.58 -0.20 -4.87
C VAL A 391 5.11 0.15 -5.15
N ARG A 392 4.26 -0.86 -5.47
CA ARG A 392 2.81 -0.64 -5.64
C ARG A 392 2.19 -0.01 -4.39
N GLN A 393 2.46 -0.58 -3.22
CA GLN A 393 1.91 -0.06 -1.95
C GLN A 393 2.43 1.34 -1.64
N ARG A 394 3.70 1.62 -1.95
CA ARG A 394 4.29 2.95 -1.75
C ARG A 394 3.67 3.99 -2.70
N PHE A 395 3.47 3.67 -3.98
CA PHE A 395 2.75 4.54 -4.91
C PHE A 395 1.35 4.89 -4.40
N MET A 396 0.58 3.87 -3.98
CA MET A 396 -0.76 4.07 -3.44
C MET A 396 -0.75 4.93 -2.17
N HIS A 397 0.27 4.78 -1.33
CA HIS A 397 0.43 5.59 -0.13
C HIS A 397 0.77 7.04 -0.45
N GLU A 398 1.77 7.29 -1.31
CA GLU A 398 2.22 8.66 -1.65
C GLU A 398 1.18 9.44 -2.46
N ARG A 399 0.37 8.76 -3.30
CA ARG A 399 -0.75 9.37 -4.03
C ARG A 399 -1.64 10.24 -3.14
N LYS A 400 -1.90 9.80 -1.90
CA LYS A 400 -2.76 10.50 -0.92
C LYS A 400 -2.28 11.92 -0.61
N ALA A 401 -0.99 12.16 -0.72
CA ALA A 401 -0.40 13.46 -0.43
C ALA A 401 -0.41 14.42 -1.62
N ILE A 402 -0.69 13.93 -2.84
CA ILE A 402 -0.70 14.80 -4.02
C ILE A 402 -2.09 15.42 -4.16
N LYS A 403 -2.29 16.53 -3.46
CA LYS A 403 -3.57 17.25 -3.39
C LYS A 403 -3.46 18.65 -3.97
N ARG A 404 -4.59 19.11 -4.51
CA ARG A 404 -4.75 20.51 -4.91
C ARG A 404 -4.71 21.41 -3.67
N ASP A 405 -3.93 22.47 -3.75
CA ASP A 405 -3.95 23.55 -2.78
C ASP A 405 -5.20 24.43 -3.00
N LYS A 406 -5.93 24.69 -1.93
CA LYS A 406 -7.16 25.54 -1.94
C LYS A 406 -6.89 27.03 -1.83
N THR A 407 -5.65 27.43 -1.58
CA THR A 407 -5.28 28.82 -1.31
C THR A 407 -5.02 29.65 -2.59
N ASP A 408 -5.76 29.39 -3.66
CA ASP A 408 -5.63 30.06 -4.96
C ASP A 408 -5.96 31.56 -4.89
N SER A 409 -5.08 32.36 -4.32
CA SER A 409 -5.22 33.83 -4.31
C SER A 409 -4.99 34.47 -5.68
N ASP A 410 -4.27 33.78 -6.59
CA ASP A 410 -3.90 34.25 -7.93
C ASP A 410 -4.61 33.46 -9.07
N GLY A 411 -5.54 32.57 -8.75
CA GLY A 411 -6.28 31.75 -9.71
C GLY A 411 -5.47 30.66 -10.40
N LYS A 412 -4.20 30.41 -9.97
CA LYS A 412 -3.37 29.35 -10.53
C LYS A 412 -3.56 28.04 -9.79
N LEU A 413 -3.55 26.94 -10.53
CA LEU A 413 -3.56 25.61 -9.94
C LEU A 413 -2.23 25.33 -9.23
N ARG A 414 -2.31 24.80 -8.02
CA ARG A 414 -1.17 24.40 -7.18
C ARG A 414 -1.40 23.02 -6.57
N VAL A 415 -0.31 22.33 -6.26
CA VAL A 415 -0.31 21.22 -5.31
C VAL A 415 0.09 21.74 -3.94
N ILE A 416 -0.38 21.09 -2.86
CA ILE A 416 0.01 21.44 -1.49
C ILE A 416 1.55 21.44 -1.33
N SER A 417 2.05 22.14 -0.32
CA SER A 417 3.49 22.23 -0.06
C SER A 417 4.11 20.88 0.32
N LYS A 418 5.44 20.75 0.17
CA LYS A 418 6.17 19.52 0.55
C LYS A 418 6.02 19.22 2.05
N GLU A 419 5.93 20.25 2.88
CA GLU A 419 5.69 20.14 4.32
C GLU A 419 4.30 19.55 4.62
N GLU A 420 3.27 20.03 3.93
CA GLU A 420 1.91 19.48 4.06
C GLU A 420 1.84 18.05 3.53
N MET A 421 2.51 17.73 2.41
CA MET A 421 2.61 16.36 1.91
C MET A 421 3.22 15.43 2.96
N LYS A 422 4.28 15.87 3.66
CA LYS A 422 4.88 15.10 4.76
C LYS A 422 3.93 14.89 5.93
N VAL A 423 3.10 15.85 6.25
CA VAL A 423 2.07 15.69 7.29
C VAL A 423 1.09 14.57 6.89
N VAL A 424 0.62 14.56 5.65
CA VAL A 424 -0.27 13.51 5.13
C VAL A 424 0.39 12.13 5.15
N LEU A 425 1.72 12.08 4.91
CA LEU A 425 2.52 10.84 4.86
C LEU A 425 3.18 10.48 6.21
N ASN A 426 2.73 11.08 7.33
CA ASN A 426 3.26 10.82 8.67
C ASN A 426 4.78 11.07 8.80
N GLY A 427 5.29 12.07 8.10
CA GLY A 427 6.69 12.49 8.12
C GLY A 427 7.52 12.05 6.90
N ASP A 428 7.01 11.13 6.09
CA ASP A 428 7.67 10.68 4.87
C ASP A 428 7.57 11.70 3.73
N SER A 429 8.51 11.64 2.78
CA SER A 429 8.48 12.40 1.53
C SER A 429 7.84 11.58 0.40
N PRO A 430 7.20 12.22 -0.61
CA PRO A 430 6.65 11.52 -1.77
C PRO A 430 7.72 11.27 -2.85
N ASP A 431 8.86 10.66 -2.47
CA ASP A 431 10.05 10.50 -3.33
C ASP A 431 9.73 9.71 -4.61
N LEU A 432 8.87 8.68 -4.51
CA LEU A 432 8.45 7.88 -5.65
C LEU A 432 7.52 8.65 -6.60
N MET A 433 6.59 9.45 -6.05
CA MET A 433 5.69 10.29 -6.84
C MET A 433 6.41 11.50 -7.43
N ASP A 434 7.44 12.03 -6.78
CA ASP A 434 8.30 13.08 -7.34
C ASP A 434 9.10 12.52 -8.54
N ALA A 435 9.69 11.32 -8.44
CA ALA A 435 10.31 10.65 -9.58
C ALA A 435 9.30 10.34 -10.71
N PHE A 436 8.08 9.93 -10.36
CA PHE A 436 7.01 9.58 -11.30
C PHE A 436 6.56 10.78 -12.16
N MET A 437 6.26 11.92 -11.53
CA MET A 437 5.74 13.08 -12.25
C MET A 437 6.77 13.72 -13.20
N MET A 438 8.08 13.56 -12.92
CA MET A 438 9.14 14.08 -13.78
C MET A 438 9.13 13.44 -15.18
N ARG A 439 8.42 12.32 -15.41
CA ARG A 439 8.24 11.75 -16.75
C ARG A 439 7.60 12.75 -17.72
N GLU A 440 6.73 13.63 -17.23
CA GLU A 440 6.08 14.67 -18.03
C GLU A 440 7.03 15.74 -18.56
N TYR A 441 8.18 15.93 -17.94
CA TYR A 441 9.20 16.87 -18.39
C TYR A 441 9.60 16.61 -19.84
N PHE A 442 9.72 15.34 -20.25
CA PHE A 442 10.14 14.99 -21.60
C PHE A 442 9.08 15.30 -22.67
N GLU A 443 7.82 15.43 -22.28
CA GLU A 443 6.74 15.86 -23.18
C GLU A 443 6.60 17.39 -23.25
N LEU A 444 7.12 18.08 -22.24
CA LEU A 444 7.09 19.54 -22.15
C LEU A 444 8.29 20.18 -22.86
N ARG A 445 9.43 19.49 -22.92
CA ARG A 445 10.60 20.03 -23.60
C ARG A 445 10.35 20.15 -25.11
N VAL A 446 10.76 21.26 -25.68
CA VAL A 446 10.65 21.51 -27.13
C VAL A 446 11.50 20.44 -27.85
N LYS A 447 10.87 19.55 -28.61
CA LYS A 447 11.56 18.67 -29.55
C LYS A 447 11.96 19.53 -30.74
N PHE A 448 13.24 19.82 -30.90
CA PHE A 448 13.73 20.38 -32.17
C PHE A 448 13.65 19.27 -33.22
N GLU A 449 12.61 19.29 -34.05
CA GLU A 449 12.62 18.53 -35.30
C GLU A 449 13.66 19.17 -36.21
N ILE A 450 14.80 18.53 -36.38
CA ILE A 450 15.70 18.84 -37.49
C ILE A 450 14.98 18.35 -38.73
N ILE A 451 14.32 19.28 -39.44
CA ILE A 451 13.81 19.00 -40.80
C ILE A 451 15.08 18.93 -41.69
N VAL A 452 15.47 17.68 -42.01
CA VAL A 452 16.52 17.40 -42.98
C VAL A 452 15.92 17.38 -44.37
#